data_60ae5e55e754a9e31b7630e032add2c3
#
_entry.id   60ae5e55e754a9e31b7630e032add2c3
#
_cell.length_a   1.000
_cell.length_b   1.000
_cell.length_c   1.000
_cell.angle_alpha   90.00
_cell.angle_beta   90.00
_cell.angle_gamma   90.00
#
_symmetry.space_group_name_H-M   'P 1'
#
loop_
_entity.id
_entity.type
_entity.pdbx_description
1 polymer ?
#
loop_
_entity_poly.entity_id
_entity_poly.type
_entity_poly.pdbx_seq_one_letter_code
_entity_poly.pdbx_strand_id
1 'polypeptide(L)'
;MHRALISVSDKTGLPELARALMQAGYQLISTGGTAQLLQKEGIAVTQVAEVTGFPEILDGRVKTLNPRIHGGILARHTPEHTQQLQEHDIDFIDMVVVNLYPFRATVAKARVSLEEAIENIDIGGPAMIRAAAKNYQAVTVVVRPEDYGEIINKLEQGAEISEAERLALATKAFQHTAAYDGVIADYLRRLSGGGWPEEISWAGEKVYELRYGENPHQKAAFYRNMAAGKGLADAEKLNGKELSYNNLMDTESAWNLVKEFSVPACVILKHNNPCGVAVADNLAEAFRQALAADSKSAFGGIIALNRPVSAKDRKSVV
;
A
#
# COMPACT_ATOMS: atom_id res chain seq x y z
N MET A 1 18.49 -25.87 -9.95
CA MET A 1 17.09 -25.50 -10.37
C MET A 1 16.67 -24.35 -9.48
N HIS A 2 16.25 -23.21 -10.06
CA HIS A 2 15.78 -22.08 -9.26
C HIS A 2 14.38 -22.34 -8.71
N ARG A 3 14.08 -21.78 -7.53
CA ARG A 3 12.77 -21.94 -6.88
C ARG A 3 12.15 -20.60 -6.54
N ALA A 4 10.86 -20.46 -6.82
CA ALA A 4 10.06 -19.29 -6.45
C ALA A 4 8.93 -19.70 -5.51
N LEU A 5 8.93 -19.13 -4.31
CA LEU A 5 7.85 -19.30 -3.33
C LEU A 5 6.82 -18.18 -3.53
N ILE A 6 5.57 -18.54 -3.81
CA ILE A 6 4.49 -17.62 -4.16
C ILE A 6 3.33 -17.79 -3.19
N SER A 7 2.99 -16.74 -2.46
CA SER A 7 1.85 -16.70 -1.54
C SER A 7 1.24 -15.30 -1.55
N VAL A 8 0.19 -15.10 -2.35
CA VAL A 8 -0.39 -13.76 -2.56
C VAL A 8 -1.89 -13.73 -2.23
N SER A 9 -2.33 -12.68 -1.58
CA SER A 9 -3.73 -12.34 -1.36
C SER A 9 -4.31 -11.66 -2.61
N ASP A 10 -3.65 -10.59 -3.10
CA ASP A 10 -3.94 -9.97 -4.38
C ASP A 10 -3.29 -10.77 -5.50
N LYS A 11 -4.11 -11.29 -6.42
CA LYS A 11 -3.72 -12.18 -7.50
C LYS A 11 -3.60 -11.48 -8.85
N THR A 12 -3.66 -10.15 -8.86
CA THR A 12 -3.51 -9.33 -10.08
C THR A 12 -2.16 -9.59 -10.74
N GLY A 13 -2.17 -9.96 -12.03
CA GLY A 13 -0.96 -10.22 -12.82
C GLY A 13 -0.18 -11.49 -12.42
N LEU A 14 -0.70 -12.30 -11.48
CA LEU A 14 0.01 -13.48 -11.00
C LEU A 14 0.19 -14.57 -12.06
N PRO A 15 -0.81 -14.93 -12.88
CA PRO A 15 -0.64 -15.97 -13.89
C PRO A 15 0.47 -15.63 -14.90
N GLU A 16 0.59 -14.37 -15.30
CA GLU A 16 1.59 -13.87 -16.22
C GLU A 16 2.99 -14.01 -15.61
N LEU A 17 3.16 -13.55 -14.36
CA LEU A 17 4.43 -13.70 -13.63
C LEU A 17 4.81 -15.18 -13.46
N ALA A 18 3.87 -16.03 -13.10
CA ALA A 18 4.11 -17.46 -12.89
C ALA A 18 4.55 -18.16 -14.17
N ARG A 19 3.94 -17.84 -15.34
CA ARG A 19 4.36 -18.35 -16.64
C ARG A 19 5.78 -17.89 -17.01
N ALA A 20 6.10 -16.63 -16.80
CA ALA A 20 7.44 -16.11 -17.05
C ALA A 20 8.50 -16.78 -16.16
N LEU A 21 8.21 -17.00 -14.89
CA LEU A 21 9.09 -17.75 -13.97
C LEU A 21 9.32 -19.18 -14.45
N MET A 22 8.27 -19.90 -14.84
CA MET A 22 8.42 -21.26 -15.37
C MET A 22 9.27 -21.29 -16.65
N GLN A 23 9.04 -20.35 -17.58
CA GLN A 23 9.83 -20.24 -18.81
C GLN A 23 11.30 -19.94 -18.52
N ALA A 24 11.58 -19.18 -17.46
CA ALA A 24 12.93 -18.92 -16.95
C ALA A 24 13.52 -20.08 -16.14
N GLY A 25 12.84 -21.23 -16.04
CA GLY A 25 13.34 -22.45 -15.39
C GLY A 25 13.13 -22.51 -13.87
N TYR A 26 12.23 -21.69 -13.31
CA TYR A 26 11.88 -21.77 -11.90
C TYR A 26 10.87 -22.89 -11.61
N GLN A 27 11.11 -23.64 -10.54
CA GLN A 27 10.10 -24.44 -9.88
C GLN A 27 9.24 -23.53 -8.99
N LEU A 28 7.92 -23.58 -9.17
CA LEU A 28 7.01 -22.78 -8.35
C LEU A 28 6.57 -23.57 -7.13
N ILE A 29 6.64 -22.93 -5.95
CA ILE A 29 6.16 -23.46 -4.67
C ILE A 29 5.06 -22.54 -4.19
N SER A 30 3.92 -23.08 -3.76
CA SER A 30 2.80 -22.25 -3.31
C SER A 30 1.91 -22.98 -2.31
N THR A 31 0.96 -22.25 -1.72
CA THR A 31 0.01 -22.77 -0.74
C THR A 31 -1.38 -22.17 -0.93
N GLY A 32 -2.40 -22.87 -0.40
CA GLY A 32 -3.77 -22.38 -0.31
C GLY A 32 -4.37 -21.92 -1.64
N GLY A 33 -5.12 -20.82 -1.60
CA GLY A 33 -5.82 -20.29 -2.76
C GLY A 33 -4.90 -19.76 -3.88
N THR A 34 -3.63 -19.50 -3.61
CA THR A 34 -2.65 -19.13 -4.65
C THR A 34 -2.30 -20.36 -5.50
N ALA A 35 -2.01 -21.49 -4.86
CA ALA A 35 -1.74 -22.74 -5.57
C ALA A 35 -2.94 -23.19 -6.40
N GLN A 36 -4.16 -23.11 -5.84
CA GLN A 36 -5.38 -23.46 -6.55
C GLN A 36 -5.60 -22.62 -7.80
N LEU A 37 -5.34 -21.30 -7.74
CA LEU A 37 -5.44 -20.45 -8.92
C LEU A 37 -4.44 -20.87 -9.98
N LEU A 38 -3.17 -21.05 -9.62
CA LEU A 38 -2.12 -21.46 -10.57
C LEU A 38 -2.44 -22.79 -11.24
N GLN A 39 -2.90 -23.78 -10.47
CA GLN A 39 -3.33 -25.07 -11.01
C GLN A 39 -4.51 -24.94 -11.97
N LYS A 40 -5.51 -24.10 -11.65
CA LYS A 40 -6.66 -23.82 -12.54
C LYS A 40 -6.24 -23.18 -13.86
N GLU A 41 -5.19 -22.37 -13.83
CA GLU A 41 -4.56 -21.74 -15.01
C GLU A 41 -3.61 -22.70 -15.78
N GLY A 42 -3.55 -23.97 -15.38
CA GLY A 42 -2.70 -24.99 -15.99
C GLY A 42 -1.20 -24.80 -15.69
N ILE A 43 -0.86 -24.05 -14.65
CA ILE A 43 0.51 -23.77 -14.24
C ILE A 43 0.94 -24.80 -13.19
N ALA A 44 2.04 -25.50 -13.46
CA ALA A 44 2.58 -26.50 -12.54
C ALA A 44 3.10 -25.83 -11.25
N VAL A 45 2.68 -26.32 -10.10
CA VAL A 45 3.06 -25.79 -8.80
C VAL A 45 3.18 -26.91 -7.78
N THR A 46 4.26 -26.89 -7.00
CA THR A 46 4.49 -27.80 -5.86
C THR A 46 3.84 -27.20 -4.61
N GLN A 47 3.13 -28.00 -3.86
CA GLN A 47 2.52 -27.55 -2.59
C GLN A 47 3.60 -27.37 -1.50
N VAL A 48 3.46 -26.36 -0.66
CA VAL A 48 4.35 -26.18 0.50
C VAL A 48 4.40 -27.42 1.38
N ALA A 49 3.26 -28.09 1.58
CA ALA A 49 3.20 -29.33 2.35
C ALA A 49 4.06 -30.46 1.78
N GLU A 50 4.22 -30.54 0.46
CA GLU A 50 5.12 -31.50 -0.21
C GLU A 50 6.58 -31.17 0.07
N VAL A 51 6.95 -29.89 0.02
CA VAL A 51 8.32 -29.42 0.30
C VAL A 51 8.69 -29.60 1.77
N THR A 52 7.75 -29.31 2.68
CA THR A 52 8.00 -29.38 4.12
C THR A 52 7.89 -30.80 4.68
N GLY A 53 7.14 -31.66 4.03
CA GLY A 53 6.71 -32.95 4.57
C GLY A 53 5.77 -32.79 5.77
N PHE A 54 5.18 -31.60 5.97
CA PHE A 54 4.32 -31.30 7.10
C PHE A 54 2.99 -30.71 6.63
N PRO A 55 1.83 -31.22 7.11
CA PRO A 55 0.54 -30.69 6.71
C PRO A 55 0.29 -29.27 7.22
N GLU A 56 -0.62 -28.58 6.58
CA GLU A 56 -1.23 -27.36 7.10
C GLU A 56 -2.06 -27.70 8.34
N ILE A 57 -1.85 -26.97 9.45
CA ILE A 57 -2.54 -27.19 10.72
C ILE A 57 -3.12 -25.89 11.28
N LEU A 58 -3.96 -26.01 12.31
CA LEU A 58 -4.61 -24.88 13.01
C LEU A 58 -5.38 -23.98 12.01
N ASP A 59 -6.21 -24.58 11.17
CA ASP A 59 -7.03 -23.91 10.16
C ASP A 59 -6.21 -23.01 9.22
N GLY A 60 -4.96 -23.42 8.90
CA GLY A 60 -4.07 -22.70 8.02
C GLY A 60 -3.19 -21.65 8.67
N ARG A 61 -3.26 -21.47 9.98
CA ARG A 61 -2.39 -20.52 10.70
C ARG A 61 -0.91 -20.93 10.66
N VAL A 62 -0.63 -22.24 10.53
CA VAL A 62 0.73 -22.78 10.40
C VAL A 62 0.85 -23.59 9.14
N LYS A 63 1.60 -23.08 8.16
CA LYS A 63 1.90 -23.75 6.90
C LYS A 63 3.30 -23.42 6.35
N THR A 64 3.70 -22.15 6.39
CA THR A 64 5.00 -21.68 5.86
C THR A 64 6.04 -21.44 6.95
N LEU A 65 5.65 -21.41 8.23
CA LEU A 65 6.56 -21.30 9.36
C LEU A 65 7.26 -22.64 9.61
N ASN A 66 8.20 -23.00 8.75
CA ASN A 66 8.88 -24.28 8.75
C ASN A 66 10.36 -24.08 8.42
N PRO A 67 11.29 -24.77 9.09
CA PRO A 67 12.73 -24.69 8.78
C PRO A 67 13.10 -24.97 7.33
N ARG A 68 12.39 -25.87 6.64
CA ARG A 68 12.64 -26.16 5.21
C ARG A 68 12.32 -24.99 4.30
N ILE A 69 11.34 -24.15 4.66
CA ILE A 69 11.02 -22.92 3.92
C ILE A 69 11.99 -21.81 4.31
N HIS A 70 12.10 -21.52 5.61
CA HIS A 70 12.93 -20.40 6.07
C HIS A 70 14.43 -20.65 5.92
N GLY A 71 14.88 -21.90 6.02
CA GLY A 71 16.25 -22.29 5.71
C GLY A 71 16.59 -22.02 4.24
N GLY A 72 15.72 -22.42 3.31
CA GLY A 72 15.90 -22.15 1.88
C GLY A 72 15.95 -20.66 1.54
N ILE A 73 15.15 -19.81 2.22
CA ILE A 73 15.14 -18.34 2.03
C ILE A 73 16.37 -17.69 2.64
N LEU A 74 16.78 -18.11 3.85
CA LEU A 74 17.81 -17.40 4.65
C LEU A 74 19.24 -17.87 4.35
N ALA A 75 19.40 -19.00 3.68
CA ALA A 75 20.72 -19.52 3.35
C ALA A 75 21.46 -18.60 2.38
N ARG A 76 22.72 -18.32 2.70
CA ARG A 76 23.65 -17.64 1.79
C ARG A 76 24.34 -18.68 0.91
N HIS A 77 24.73 -18.33 -0.31
CA HIS A 77 25.47 -19.21 -1.22
C HIS A 77 26.93 -19.36 -0.76
N THR A 78 27.14 -19.83 0.48
CA THR A 78 28.45 -20.19 1.02
C THR A 78 28.58 -21.71 1.13
N PRO A 79 29.81 -22.28 1.09
CA PRO A 79 30.01 -23.72 1.24
C PRO A 79 29.35 -24.26 2.53
N GLU A 80 29.51 -23.56 3.62
CA GLU A 80 28.97 -23.95 4.93
C GLU A 80 27.46 -24.03 4.96
N HIS A 81 26.76 -23.00 4.41
CA HIS A 81 25.30 -23.02 4.35
C HIS A 81 24.79 -24.05 3.35
N THR A 82 25.49 -24.23 2.22
CA THR A 82 25.13 -25.25 1.23
C THR A 82 25.21 -26.65 1.84
N GLN A 83 26.27 -26.94 2.61
CA GLN A 83 26.43 -28.21 3.31
C GLN A 83 25.29 -28.44 4.31
N GLN A 84 24.98 -27.44 5.15
CA GLN A 84 23.89 -27.53 6.13
C GLN A 84 22.54 -27.77 5.47
N LEU A 85 22.24 -27.11 4.35
CA LEU A 85 21.00 -27.34 3.61
C LEU A 85 20.93 -28.78 3.09
N GLN A 86 22.04 -29.32 2.56
CA GLN A 86 22.11 -30.70 2.08
C GLN A 86 21.92 -31.71 3.21
N GLU A 87 22.53 -31.50 4.38
CA GLU A 87 22.39 -32.35 5.57
C GLU A 87 20.94 -32.43 6.07
N HIS A 88 20.13 -31.41 5.82
CA HIS A 88 18.74 -31.32 6.25
C HIS A 88 17.71 -31.49 5.12
N ASP A 89 18.17 -31.86 3.91
CA ASP A 89 17.32 -32.01 2.71
C ASP A 89 16.49 -30.73 2.44
N ILE A 90 17.19 -29.60 2.42
CA ILE A 90 16.62 -28.27 2.16
C ILE A 90 17.22 -27.72 0.88
N ASP A 91 16.39 -27.20 -0.01
CA ASP A 91 16.83 -26.52 -1.22
C ASP A 91 16.74 -25.00 -1.07
N PHE A 92 17.58 -24.28 -1.83
CA PHE A 92 17.50 -22.83 -1.92
C PHE A 92 16.15 -22.34 -2.47
N ILE A 93 15.71 -21.20 -2.01
CA ILE A 93 14.59 -20.44 -2.57
C ILE A 93 15.14 -19.11 -3.05
N ASP A 94 15.12 -18.90 -4.36
CA ASP A 94 15.78 -17.76 -5.02
C ASP A 94 14.86 -16.55 -5.17
N MET A 95 13.53 -16.78 -5.13
CA MET A 95 12.54 -15.72 -5.23
C MET A 95 11.38 -15.97 -4.27
N VAL A 96 10.90 -14.88 -3.66
CA VAL A 96 9.74 -14.87 -2.76
C VAL A 96 8.77 -13.80 -3.24
N VAL A 97 7.59 -14.23 -3.67
CA VAL A 97 6.50 -13.35 -4.13
C VAL A 97 5.36 -13.46 -3.13
N VAL A 98 5.23 -12.46 -2.29
CA VAL A 98 4.26 -12.46 -1.18
C VAL A 98 3.66 -11.09 -1.01
N ASN A 99 2.34 -10.99 -1.07
CA ASN A 99 1.61 -9.85 -0.55
C ASN A 99 0.67 -10.28 0.58
N LEU A 100 0.46 -9.38 1.53
CA LEU A 100 -0.18 -9.68 2.81
C LEU A 100 -1.71 -9.70 2.70
N TYR A 101 -2.37 -10.31 3.65
CA TYR A 101 -3.82 -10.23 3.77
C TYR A 101 -4.29 -8.78 3.87
N PRO A 102 -5.45 -8.43 3.29
CA PRO A 102 -5.90 -7.05 3.21
C PRO A 102 -6.48 -6.54 4.54
N PHE A 103 -5.71 -6.59 5.63
CA PHE A 103 -6.14 -6.19 6.97
C PHE A 103 -6.81 -4.81 6.98
N ARG A 104 -6.18 -3.81 6.32
CA ARG A 104 -6.74 -2.46 6.19
C ARG A 104 -8.15 -2.45 5.57
N ALA A 105 -8.34 -3.20 4.48
CA ALA A 105 -9.63 -3.30 3.81
C ALA A 105 -10.66 -4.03 4.69
N THR A 106 -10.22 -5.03 5.46
CA THR A 106 -11.07 -5.76 6.39
C THR A 106 -11.58 -4.85 7.49
N VAL A 107 -10.70 -4.13 8.18
CA VAL A 107 -11.10 -3.24 9.30
C VAL A 107 -11.81 -1.95 8.85
N ALA A 108 -11.77 -1.62 7.57
CA ALA A 108 -12.53 -0.51 6.99
C ALA A 108 -14.00 -0.84 6.72
N LYS A 109 -14.43 -2.09 6.82
CA LYS A 109 -15.84 -2.51 6.68
C LYS A 109 -16.68 -1.94 7.82
N ALA A 110 -17.90 -1.51 7.53
CA ALA A 110 -18.79 -0.89 8.50
C ALA A 110 -19.17 -1.79 9.70
N ARG A 111 -19.08 -3.11 9.56
CA ARG A 111 -19.43 -4.10 10.59
C ARG A 111 -18.43 -5.26 10.56
N VAL A 112 -17.17 -5.01 10.91
CA VAL A 112 -16.18 -6.05 11.13
C VAL A 112 -16.22 -6.50 12.60
N SER A 113 -16.22 -7.82 12.85
CA SER A 113 -16.03 -8.31 14.22
C SER A 113 -14.55 -8.25 14.60
N LEU A 114 -14.28 -8.21 15.90
CA LEU A 114 -12.89 -8.27 16.40
C LEU A 114 -12.23 -9.61 15.97
N GLU A 115 -12.98 -10.70 16.04
CA GLU A 115 -12.51 -12.02 15.61
C GLU A 115 -12.13 -12.02 14.13
N GLU A 116 -12.99 -11.48 13.23
CA GLU A 116 -12.67 -11.35 11.80
C GLU A 116 -11.43 -10.49 11.56
N ALA A 117 -11.27 -9.41 12.31
CA ALA A 117 -10.08 -8.55 12.21
C ALA A 117 -8.81 -9.30 12.63
N ILE A 118 -8.84 -10.00 13.76
CA ILE A 118 -7.68 -10.77 14.28
C ILE A 118 -7.31 -11.91 13.32
N GLU A 119 -8.28 -12.65 12.77
CA GLU A 119 -8.01 -13.74 11.81
C GLU A 119 -7.39 -13.24 10.49
N ASN A 120 -7.56 -11.96 10.16
CA ASN A 120 -6.91 -11.34 8.99
C ASN A 120 -5.52 -10.76 9.29
N ILE A 121 -4.95 -10.98 10.47
CA ILE A 121 -3.55 -10.67 10.75
C ILE A 121 -2.66 -11.79 10.17
N ASP A 122 -1.89 -11.45 9.15
CA ASP A 122 -0.96 -12.39 8.50
C ASP A 122 0.32 -12.52 9.32
N ILE A 123 0.68 -13.75 9.67
CA ILE A 123 1.91 -14.08 10.41
C ILE A 123 2.97 -14.63 9.46
N GLY A 124 2.61 -15.59 8.63
CA GLY A 124 3.53 -16.28 7.72
C GLY A 124 4.07 -15.40 6.61
N GLY A 125 3.21 -14.54 6.03
CA GLY A 125 3.57 -13.59 4.99
C GLY A 125 4.69 -12.64 5.42
N PRO A 126 4.51 -11.86 6.50
CA PRO A 126 5.57 -10.98 7.01
C PRO A 126 6.86 -11.73 7.35
N ALA A 127 6.78 -12.94 7.91
CA ALA A 127 7.97 -13.74 8.23
C ALA A 127 8.77 -14.08 6.96
N MET A 128 8.11 -14.55 5.90
CA MET A 128 8.76 -14.85 4.61
C MET A 128 9.33 -13.61 3.94
N ILE A 129 8.56 -12.51 3.91
CA ILE A 129 9.00 -11.23 3.34
C ILE A 129 10.26 -10.73 4.03
N ARG A 130 10.28 -10.71 5.36
CA ARG A 130 11.42 -10.23 6.16
C ARG A 130 12.64 -11.12 6.00
N ALA A 131 12.44 -12.44 5.93
CA ALA A 131 13.53 -13.41 5.68
C ALA A 131 14.18 -13.17 4.32
N ALA A 132 13.38 -13.05 3.25
CA ALA A 132 13.87 -12.79 1.91
C ALA A 132 14.54 -11.42 1.77
N ALA A 133 13.92 -10.37 2.32
CA ALA A 133 14.49 -9.02 2.32
C ALA A 133 15.82 -8.93 3.09
N LYS A 134 15.97 -9.66 4.21
CA LYS A 134 17.24 -9.76 4.93
C LYS A 134 18.33 -10.40 4.08
N ASN A 135 17.97 -11.37 3.24
CA ASN A 135 18.90 -12.12 2.38
C ASN A 135 18.87 -11.61 0.91
N TYR A 136 18.63 -10.31 0.69
CA TYR A 136 18.45 -9.72 -0.65
C TYR A 136 19.65 -9.95 -1.60
N GLN A 137 20.83 -10.19 -1.07
CA GLN A 137 21.99 -10.50 -1.90
C GLN A 137 21.83 -11.82 -2.69
N ALA A 138 21.06 -12.77 -2.14
CA ALA A 138 20.80 -14.07 -2.76
C ALA A 138 19.35 -14.24 -3.23
N VAL A 139 18.38 -13.54 -2.62
CA VAL A 139 16.95 -13.76 -2.83
C VAL A 139 16.26 -12.50 -3.35
N THR A 140 15.47 -12.65 -4.40
CA THR A 140 14.57 -11.60 -4.88
C THR A 140 13.26 -11.64 -4.11
N VAL A 141 12.85 -10.52 -3.49
CA VAL A 141 11.57 -10.40 -2.79
C VAL A 141 10.64 -9.43 -3.53
N VAL A 142 9.41 -9.85 -3.83
CA VAL A 142 8.41 -9.04 -4.55
C VAL A 142 7.13 -9.02 -3.72
N VAL A 143 6.66 -7.81 -3.36
CA VAL A 143 5.52 -7.64 -2.45
C VAL A 143 4.32 -6.93 -3.08
N ARG A 144 4.45 -6.44 -4.31
CA ARG A 144 3.40 -5.69 -5.00
C ARG A 144 3.20 -6.16 -6.43
N PRO A 145 1.95 -6.28 -6.92
CA PRO A 145 1.67 -6.61 -8.32
C PRO A 145 2.26 -5.61 -9.32
N GLU A 146 2.40 -4.33 -8.95
CA GLU A 146 2.95 -3.28 -9.80
C GLU A 146 4.42 -3.55 -10.21
N ASP A 147 5.15 -4.32 -9.40
CA ASP A 147 6.54 -4.68 -9.68
C ASP A 147 6.66 -5.90 -10.64
N TYR A 148 5.58 -6.65 -10.90
CA TYR A 148 5.62 -7.88 -11.71
C TYR A 148 6.07 -7.62 -13.14
N GLY A 149 5.62 -6.52 -13.76
CA GLY A 149 5.97 -6.20 -15.14
C GLY A 149 7.47 -6.05 -15.38
N GLU A 150 8.18 -5.41 -14.44
CA GLU A 150 9.64 -5.25 -14.53
C GLU A 150 10.36 -6.61 -14.38
N ILE A 151 9.89 -7.44 -13.44
CA ILE A 151 10.42 -8.79 -13.23
C ILE A 151 10.21 -9.67 -14.48
N ILE A 152 8.98 -9.68 -15.03
CA ILE A 152 8.63 -10.42 -16.24
C ILE A 152 9.56 -10.01 -17.40
N ASN A 153 9.70 -8.73 -17.67
CA ASN A 153 10.55 -8.23 -18.75
C ASN A 153 12.00 -8.72 -18.62
N LYS A 154 12.54 -8.75 -17.41
CA LYS A 154 13.90 -9.27 -17.18
C LYS A 154 13.99 -10.76 -17.41
N LEU A 155 13.05 -11.53 -16.90
CA LEU A 155 13.01 -12.98 -17.09
C LEU A 155 12.93 -13.35 -18.58
N GLU A 156 12.09 -12.67 -19.36
CA GLU A 156 11.94 -12.88 -20.81
C GLU A 156 13.19 -12.53 -21.60
N GLN A 157 13.96 -11.55 -21.14
CA GLN A 157 15.25 -11.18 -21.75
C GLN A 157 16.42 -12.08 -21.30
N GLY A 158 16.19 -13.01 -20.37
CA GLY A 158 17.25 -13.80 -19.75
C GLY A 158 18.22 -12.95 -18.93
N ALA A 159 17.78 -11.77 -18.50
CA ALA A 159 18.59 -10.83 -17.73
C ALA A 159 18.49 -11.13 -16.23
N GLU A 160 19.61 -11.03 -15.52
CA GLU A 160 19.62 -11.16 -14.07
C GLU A 160 19.02 -9.94 -13.39
N ILE A 161 18.35 -10.16 -12.26
CA ILE A 161 17.96 -9.10 -11.33
C ILE A 161 19.21 -8.73 -10.53
N SER A 162 19.75 -7.56 -10.75
CA SER A 162 20.98 -7.08 -10.11
C SER A 162 20.84 -6.94 -8.59
N GLU A 163 21.96 -6.93 -7.86
CA GLU A 163 21.94 -6.71 -6.41
C GLU A 163 21.34 -5.37 -6.03
N ALA A 164 21.56 -4.32 -6.81
CA ALA A 164 20.96 -3.00 -6.57
C ALA A 164 19.42 -3.03 -6.70
N GLU A 165 18.89 -3.78 -7.66
CA GLU A 165 17.44 -3.96 -7.81
C GLU A 165 16.86 -4.83 -6.70
N ARG A 166 17.56 -5.90 -6.29
CA ARG A 166 17.15 -6.69 -5.13
C ARG A 166 17.16 -5.87 -3.85
N LEU A 167 18.13 -4.97 -3.66
CA LEU A 167 18.14 -4.05 -2.52
C LEU A 167 16.95 -3.07 -2.55
N ALA A 168 16.61 -2.54 -3.72
CA ALA A 168 15.43 -1.68 -3.89
C ALA A 168 14.13 -2.44 -3.56
N LEU A 169 13.99 -3.68 -4.03
CA LEU A 169 12.86 -4.55 -3.70
C LEU A 169 12.81 -4.89 -2.21
N ALA A 170 13.96 -5.20 -1.59
CA ALA A 170 14.05 -5.45 -0.15
C ALA A 170 13.66 -4.21 0.69
N THR A 171 14.02 -3.02 0.23
CA THR A 171 13.56 -1.76 0.85
C THR A 171 12.04 -1.65 0.80
N LYS A 172 11.42 -1.88 -0.37
CA LYS A 172 9.95 -1.92 -0.53
C LYS A 172 9.33 -2.97 0.40
N ALA A 173 9.96 -4.14 0.53
CA ALA A 173 9.49 -5.23 1.37
C ALA A 173 9.45 -4.84 2.86
N PHE A 174 10.49 -4.21 3.40
CA PHE A 174 10.49 -3.71 4.78
C PHE A 174 9.51 -2.54 4.97
N GLN A 175 9.38 -1.63 4.00
CA GLN A 175 8.36 -0.58 4.04
C GLN A 175 6.95 -1.17 4.08
N HIS A 176 6.71 -2.24 3.30
CA HIS A 176 5.42 -2.92 3.25
C HIS A 176 5.04 -3.56 4.59
N THR A 177 5.97 -4.31 5.21
CA THR A 177 5.72 -4.93 6.53
C THR A 177 5.60 -3.88 7.63
N ALA A 178 6.42 -2.83 7.64
CA ALA A 178 6.31 -1.75 8.63
C ALA A 178 4.97 -1.00 8.53
N ALA A 179 4.50 -0.71 7.31
CA ALA A 179 3.19 -0.09 7.12
C ALA A 179 2.04 -1.01 7.54
N TYR A 180 2.16 -2.31 7.27
CA TYR A 180 1.19 -3.32 7.69
C TYR A 180 1.08 -3.38 9.21
N ASP A 181 2.20 -3.54 9.92
CA ASP A 181 2.24 -3.58 11.38
C ASP A 181 1.75 -2.26 12.00
N GLY A 182 2.07 -1.11 11.37
CA GLY A 182 1.60 0.20 11.81
C GLY A 182 0.07 0.34 11.79
N VAL A 183 -0.59 -0.20 10.76
CA VAL A 183 -2.06 -0.21 10.68
C VAL A 183 -2.67 -1.13 11.74
N ILE A 184 -2.08 -2.30 11.97
CA ILE A 184 -2.52 -3.23 13.03
C ILE A 184 -2.38 -2.59 14.40
N ALA A 185 -1.21 -2.01 14.69
CA ALA A 185 -0.93 -1.37 15.97
C ALA A 185 -1.93 -0.23 16.27
N ASP A 186 -2.23 0.63 15.28
CA ASP A 186 -3.21 1.70 15.45
C ASP A 186 -4.63 1.16 15.67
N TYR A 187 -5.02 0.11 14.95
CA TYR A 187 -6.32 -0.54 15.14
C TYR A 187 -6.47 -1.10 16.57
N LEU A 188 -5.49 -1.86 17.03
CA LEU A 188 -5.51 -2.46 18.38
C LEU A 188 -5.44 -1.40 19.48
N ARG A 189 -4.66 -0.32 19.29
CA ARG A 189 -4.60 0.81 20.20
C ARG A 189 -5.98 1.46 20.39
N ARG A 190 -6.74 1.65 19.31
CA ARG A 190 -8.11 2.22 19.40
C ARG A 190 -9.04 1.32 20.20
N LEU A 191 -8.92 0.01 20.05
CA LEU A 191 -9.73 -0.98 20.80
C LEU A 191 -9.37 -1.02 22.29
N SER A 192 -8.10 -0.81 22.64
CA SER A 192 -7.64 -0.80 24.03
C SER A 192 -7.89 0.52 24.78
N GLY A 193 -8.73 1.40 24.22
CA GLY A 193 -9.11 2.67 24.86
C GLY A 193 -8.30 3.88 24.41
N GLY A 194 -7.41 3.75 23.42
CA GLY A 194 -6.60 4.86 22.90
C GLY A 194 -5.48 5.27 23.85
N GLY A 195 -5.33 6.57 24.05
CA GLY A 195 -4.27 7.14 24.90
C GLY A 195 -2.97 7.41 24.12
N TRP A 196 -1.96 7.88 24.85
CA TRP A 196 -0.64 8.18 24.30
C TRP A 196 0.24 6.93 24.38
N PRO A 197 0.64 6.32 23.23
CA PRO A 197 1.47 5.12 23.24
C PRO A 197 2.92 5.48 23.57
N GLU A 198 3.65 4.51 24.15
CA GLU A 198 5.10 4.63 24.39
C GLU A 198 5.89 4.70 23.06
N GLU A 199 5.44 3.94 22.04
CA GLU A 199 5.99 3.96 20.69
C GLU A 199 4.92 4.32 19.70
N ILE A 200 5.23 5.18 18.74
CA ILE A 200 4.33 5.55 17.64
C ILE A 200 4.86 5.07 16.32
N SER A 201 4.01 4.39 15.54
CA SER A 201 4.27 4.09 14.14
C SER A 201 3.26 4.83 13.26
N TRP A 202 3.73 5.32 12.11
CA TRP A 202 2.89 5.99 11.13
C TRP A 202 3.04 5.31 9.77
N ALA A 203 1.92 4.82 9.24
CA ALA A 203 1.87 4.16 7.94
C ALA A 203 1.31 5.13 6.90
N GLY A 204 2.14 5.51 5.94
CA GLY A 204 1.79 6.41 4.84
C GLY A 204 1.93 5.74 3.48
N GLU A 205 0.88 5.85 2.65
CA GLU A 205 0.89 5.44 1.25
C GLU A 205 1.08 6.67 0.35
N LYS A 206 2.11 6.68 -0.50
CA LYS A 206 2.34 7.80 -1.42
C LYS A 206 1.21 7.88 -2.45
N VAL A 207 0.53 9.02 -2.50
CA VAL A 207 -0.53 9.29 -3.48
C VAL A 207 0.12 9.82 -4.77
N TYR A 208 0.93 10.89 -4.67
CA TYR A 208 1.71 11.44 -5.78
C TYR A 208 2.82 12.38 -5.29
N GLU A 209 3.72 12.72 -6.18
CA GLU A 209 4.72 13.77 -5.94
C GLU A 209 4.11 15.14 -6.23
N LEU A 210 4.45 16.11 -5.38
CA LEU A 210 3.97 17.47 -5.53
C LEU A 210 4.84 18.25 -6.50
N ARG A 211 4.28 19.30 -7.11
CA ARG A 211 5.02 20.19 -7.99
C ARG A 211 6.23 20.81 -7.30
N TYR A 212 6.09 21.19 -6.02
CA TYR A 212 7.13 21.65 -5.10
C TYR A 212 6.58 21.64 -3.67
N GLY A 213 7.48 21.80 -2.67
CA GLY A 213 7.13 21.90 -1.27
C GLY A 213 6.56 23.26 -0.87
N GLU A 214 6.91 23.74 0.33
CA GLU A 214 6.54 25.09 0.78
C GLU A 214 7.17 26.16 -0.11
N ASN A 215 8.43 25.95 -0.51
CA ASN A 215 9.17 26.81 -1.42
C ASN A 215 9.48 26.10 -2.75
N PRO A 216 9.63 26.87 -3.86
CA PRO A 216 9.77 26.29 -5.21
C PRO A 216 10.95 25.33 -5.41
N HIS A 217 12.03 25.46 -4.63
CA HIS A 217 13.21 24.62 -4.71
C HIS A 217 13.12 23.34 -3.88
N GLN A 218 12.08 23.17 -3.06
CA GLN A 218 11.88 22.00 -2.21
C GLN A 218 11.09 20.92 -2.96
N LYS A 219 11.53 19.67 -2.83
CA LYS A 219 10.73 18.52 -3.23
C LYS A 219 9.74 18.14 -2.15
N ALA A 220 8.56 17.67 -2.54
CA ALA A 220 7.55 17.16 -1.62
C ALA A 220 6.71 16.04 -2.25
N ALA A 221 6.10 15.23 -1.41
CA ALA A 221 5.17 14.19 -1.83
C ALA A 221 3.96 14.17 -0.89
N PHE A 222 2.80 13.83 -1.44
CA PHE A 222 1.57 13.69 -0.69
C PHE A 222 1.35 12.23 -0.32
N TYR A 223 1.12 11.99 0.96
CA TYR A 223 0.88 10.65 1.50
C TYR A 223 -0.50 10.57 2.14
N ARG A 224 -1.19 9.47 1.89
CA ARG A 224 -2.38 9.06 2.63
C ARG A 224 -1.95 8.41 3.94
N ASN A 225 -2.53 8.80 5.05
CA ASN A 225 -2.41 8.03 6.29
C ASN A 225 -3.26 6.76 6.17
N MET A 226 -2.61 5.60 6.19
CA MET A 226 -3.27 4.30 5.96
C MET A 226 -4.23 3.90 7.10
N ALA A 227 -4.02 4.45 8.30
CA ALA A 227 -4.86 4.21 9.47
C ALA A 227 -6.02 5.21 9.61
N ALA A 228 -6.00 6.32 8.85
CA ALA A 228 -7.08 7.31 8.86
C ALA A 228 -8.26 6.88 7.98
N GLY A 229 -9.42 7.48 8.26
CA GLY A 229 -10.58 7.42 7.37
C GLY A 229 -10.36 8.21 6.07
N LYS A 230 -11.43 8.35 5.27
CA LYS A 230 -11.39 9.13 4.03
C LYS A 230 -11.08 10.61 4.30
N GLY A 231 -10.25 11.20 3.45
CA GLY A 231 -9.81 12.58 3.54
C GLY A 231 -9.42 13.16 2.19
N LEU A 232 -8.66 14.25 2.18
CA LEU A 232 -8.21 14.91 0.95
C LEU A 232 -7.40 13.97 0.04
N ALA A 233 -6.70 12.99 0.60
CA ALA A 233 -5.97 11.97 -0.17
C ALA A 233 -6.87 11.03 -1.02
N ASP A 234 -8.18 11.05 -0.78
CA ASP A 234 -9.17 10.28 -1.55
C ASP A 234 -9.93 11.17 -2.56
N ALA A 235 -9.59 12.45 -2.66
CA ALA A 235 -10.22 13.38 -3.58
C ALA A 235 -9.75 13.13 -5.02
N GLU A 236 -10.68 13.22 -5.96
CA GLU A 236 -10.39 13.12 -7.39
C GLU A 236 -10.04 14.51 -7.95
N LYS A 237 -8.85 14.61 -8.57
CA LYS A 237 -8.46 15.80 -9.31
C LYS A 237 -9.08 15.78 -10.72
N LEU A 238 -10.13 16.54 -10.95
CA LEU A 238 -10.83 16.57 -12.21
C LEU A 238 -10.10 17.37 -13.29
N ASN A 239 -9.36 18.42 -12.93
CA ASN A 239 -8.67 19.30 -13.87
C ASN A 239 -7.58 20.12 -13.19
N GLY A 240 -6.70 20.73 -13.98
CA GLY A 240 -5.69 21.70 -13.52
C GLY A 240 -4.29 21.13 -13.40
N LYS A 241 -3.35 22.01 -13.04
CA LYS A 241 -1.93 21.68 -12.83
C LYS A 241 -1.74 20.78 -11.60
N GLU A 242 -0.55 20.17 -11.52
CA GLU A 242 -0.14 19.47 -10.29
C GLU A 242 -0.15 20.43 -9.10
N LEU A 243 -0.60 19.92 -7.96
CA LEU A 243 -0.72 20.72 -6.74
C LEU A 243 0.64 20.94 -6.10
N SER A 244 0.81 22.07 -5.41
CA SER A 244 1.93 22.33 -4.52
C SER A 244 1.52 22.00 -3.08
N TYR A 245 2.50 21.99 -2.17
CA TYR A 245 2.26 21.86 -0.73
C TYR A 245 1.26 22.91 -0.23
N ASN A 246 1.43 24.18 -0.60
CA ASN A 246 0.54 25.26 -0.19
C ASN A 246 -0.89 25.07 -0.72
N ASN A 247 -1.06 24.55 -1.95
CA ASN A 247 -2.40 24.25 -2.45
C ASN A 247 -3.11 23.17 -1.63
N LEU A 248 -2.38 22.12 -1.21
CA LEU A 248 -2.95 21.07 -0.35
C LEU A 248 -3.32 21.59 1.04
N MET A 249 -2.44 22.39 1.65
CA MET A 249 -2.70 23.02 2.96
C MET A 249 -3.94 23.89 2.92
N ASP A 250 -4.04 24.77 1.93
CA ASP A 250 -5.18 25.67 1.75
C ASP A 250 -6.46 24.87 1.44
N THR A 251 -6.37 23.80 0.62
CA THR A 251 -7.52 22.94 0.28
C THR A 251 -8.03 22.19 1.51
N GLU A 252 -7.14 21.60 2.30
CA GLU A 252 -7.53 20.88 3.53
C GLU A 252 -8.22 21.82 4.53
N SER A 253 -7.66 23.01 4.72
CA SER A 253 -8.23 23.99 5.63
C SER A 253 -9.58 24.51 5.14
N ALA A 254 -9.71 24.80 3.85
CA ALA A 254 -10.98 25.25 3.26
C ALA A 254 -12.05 24.14 3.32
N TRP A 255 -11.66 22.89 3.04
CA TRP A 255 -12.53 21.73 3.09
C TRP A 255 -13.01 21.44 4.51
N ASN A 256 -12.12 21.49 5.49
CA ASN A 256 -12.49 21.28 6.89
C ASN A 256 -13.45 22.36 7.38
N LEU A 257 -13.19 23.63 7.05
CA LEU A 257 -14.06 24.74 7.45
C LEU A 257 -15.43 24.64 6.78
N VAL A 258 -15.54 24.34 5.49
CA VAL A 258 -16.84 24.30 4.81
C VAL A 258 -17.73 23.14 5.27
N LYS A 259 -17.16 22.06 5.81
CA LYS A 259 -17.90 20.92 6.39
C LYS A 259 -18.63 21.25 7.70
N GLU A 260 -18.24 22.31 8.40
CA GLU A 260 -18.90 22.74 9.63
C GLU A 260 -20.33 23.25 9.38
N PHE A 261 -20.67 23.55 8.13
CA PHE A 261 -21.98 24.11 7.77
C PHE A 261 -22.92 23.03 7.21
N SER A 262 -24.15 22.97 7.77
CA SER A 262 -25.20 22.04 7.32
C SER A 262 -26.02 22.57 6.12
N VAL A 263 -26.03 23.87 5.90
CA VAL A 263 -26.70 24.59 4.78
C VAL A 263 -25.71 24.84 3.64
N PRO A 264 -26.14 25.22 2.43
CA PRO A 264 -25.21 25.57 1.35
C PRO A 264 -24.24 26.66 1.78
N ALA A 265 -22.95 26.37 1.70
CA ALA A 265 -21.87 27.21 2.20
C ALA A 265 -20.74 27.34 1.18
N CYS A 266 -20.07 28.50 1.22
CA CYS A 266 -18.85 28.79 0.49
C CYS A 266 -17.77 29.31 1.44
N VAL A 267 -16.57 28.76 1.34
CA VAL A 267 -15.35 29.26 2.00
C VAL A 267 -14.37 29.66 0.94
N ILE A 268 -13.83 30.87 1.01
CA ILE A 268 -12.70 31.35 0.20
C ILE A 268 -11.51 31.52 1.15
N LEU A 269 -10.45 30.78 0.90
CA LEU A 269 -9.30 30.68 1.80
C LEU A 269 -8.01 30.96 1.04
N LYS A 270 -7.08 31.67 1.65
CA LYS A 270 -5.76 31.94 1.11
C LYS A 270 -4.72 32.01 2.22
N HIS A 271 -3.59 31.34 2.02
CA HIS A 271 -2.51 31.26 3.00
C HIS A 271 -3.03 30.80 4.39
N ASN A 272 -3.84 29.76 4.36
CA ASN A 272 -4.44 29.13 5.54
C ASN A 272 -5.38 30.03 6.37
N ASN A 273 -5.81 31.15 5.81
CA ASN A 273 -6.77 32.07 6.45
C ASN A 273 -7.98 32.31 5.55
N PRO A 274 -9.22 32.33 6.12
CA PRO A 274 -10.39 32.63 5.33
C PRO A 274 -10.42 34.13 4.94
N CYS A 275 -10.57 34.39 3.64
CA CYS A 275 -10.86 35.71 3.09
C CYS A 275 -12.35 36.00 3.14
N GLY A 276 -13.18 34.95 3.06
CA GLY A 276 -14.63 35.08 3.16
C GLY A 276 -15.29 33.73 3.40
N VAL A 277 -16.31 33.75 4.24
CA VAL A 277 -17.16 32.60 4.56
C VAL A 277 -18.61 33.07 4.54
N ALA A 278 -19.47 32.35 3.83
CA ALA A 278 -20.88 32.67 3.80
C ALA A 278 -21.75 31.43 3.63
N VAL A 279 -22.94 31.49 4.14
CA VAL A 279 -24.05 30.54 3.96
C VAL A 279 -25.21 31.23 3.30
N ALA A 280 -25.93 30.54 2.42
CA ALA A 280 -27.11 31.07 1.74
C ALA A 280 -28.05 29.94 1.31
N ASP A 281 -29.19 30.28 0.67
CA ASP A 281 -30.14 29.30 0.14
C ASP A 281 -29.58 28.48 -1.03
N ASN A 282 -28.55 28.98 -1.70
CA ASN A 282 -27.86 28.30 -2.80
C ASN A 282 -26.37 28.67 -2.86
N LEU A 283 -25.58 27.85 -3.58
CA LEU A 283 -24.12 28.02 -3.65
C LEU A 283 -23.69 29.31 -4.35
N ALA A 284 -24.41 29.75 -5.39
CA ALA A 284 -24.07 30.97 -6.14
C ALA A 284 -24.20 32.21 -5.24
N GLU A 285 -25.21 32.25 -4.38
CA GLU A 285 -25.41 33.33 -3.42
C GLU A 285 -24.36 33.25 -2.30
N ALA A 286 -24.13 32.06 -1.74
CA ALA A 286 -23.09 31.87 -0.73
C ALA A 286 -21.70 32.32 -1.26
N PHE A 287 -21.36 31.98 -2.50
CA PHE A 287 -20.11 32.43 -3.13
C PHE A 287 -20.05 33.96 -3.27
N ARG A 288 -21.13 34.61 -3.76
CA ARG A 288 -21.14 36.08 -3.91
C ARG A 288 -20.92 36.78 -2.59
N GLN A 289 -21.58 36.33 -1.53
CA GLN A 289 -21.43 36.91 -0.17
C GLN A 289 -20.03 36.65 0.40
N ALA A 290 -19.47 35.42 0.24
CA ALA A 290 -18.12 35.14 0.67
C ALA A 290 -17.08 35.99 -0.07
N LEU A 291 -17.24 36.16 -1.39
CA LEU A 291 -16.34 37.00 -2.21
C LEU A 291 -16.44 38.48 -1.81
N ALA A 292 -17.64 38.94 -1.49
CA ALA A 292 -17.86 40.35 -1.09
C ALA A 292 -17.21 40.72 0.25
N ALA A 293 -16.90 39.72 1.11
CA ALA A 293 -16.24 39.94 2.38
C ALA A 293 -14.83 40.56 2.23
N ASP A 294 -14.01 39.97 1.31
CA ASP A 294 -12.70 40.52 0.92
C ASP A 294 -12.33 40.06 -0.48
N SER A 295 -12.84 40.74 -1.48
CA SER A 295 -12.62 40.39 -2.89
C SER A 295 -11.16 40.57 -3.35
N LYS A 296 -10.39 41.45 -2.67
CA LYS A 296 -8.97 41.69 -3.02
C LYS A 296 -8.11 40.53 -2.56
N SER A 297 -8.30 40.04 -1.34
CA SER A 297 -7.54 38.90 -0.81
C SER A 297 -7.97 37.57 -1.44
N ALA A 298 -9.22 37.47 -1.91
CA ALA A 298 -9.75 36.26 -2.53
C ALA A 298 -9.05 35.84 -3.84
N PHE A 299 -8.44 36.78 -4.54
CA PHE A 299 -7.73 36.47 -5.80
C PHE A 299 -6.58 35.49 -5.61
N GLY A 300 -6.65 34.36 -6.33
CA GLY A 300 -5.67 33.27 -6.24
C GLY A 300 -5.83 32.39 -4.99
N GLY A 301 -6.92 32.53 -4.26
CA GLY A 301 -7.31 31.64 -3.14
C GLY A 301 -7.97 30.33 -3.57
N ILE A 302 -8.24 29.48 -2.60
CA ILE A 302 -8.99 28.23 -2.76
C ILE A 302 -10.45 28.48 -2.39
N ILE A 303 -11.36 27.95 -3.20
CA ILE A 303 -12.80 28.01 -2.96
C ILE A 303 -13.28 26.61 -2.61
N ALA A 304 -13.87 26.43 -1.43
CA ALA A 304 -14.52 25.20 -1.02
C ALA A 304 -16.05 25.39 -0.93
N LEU A 305 -16.77 24.37 -1.39
CA LEU A 305 -18.23 24.32 -1.40
C LEU A 305 -18.70 22.99 -0.83
N ASN A 306 -19.73 22.98 0.00
CA ASN A 306 -20.21 21.78 0.69
C ASN A 306 -21.35 21.04 -0.04
N ARG A 307 -21.63 21.40 -1.29
CA ARG A 307 -22.62 20.74 -2.17
C ARG A 307 -22.04 20.58 -3.57
N PRO A 308 -22.54 19.63 -4.37
CA PRO A 308 -22.19 19.51 -5.79
C PRO A 308 -22.45 20.80 -6.56
N VAL A 309 -21.48 21.19 -7.40
CA VAL A 309 -21.54 22.41 -8.22
C VAL A 309 -22.24 22.12 -9.53
N SER A 310 -23.34 22.81 -9.80
CA SER A 310 -24.03 22.72 -11.09
C SER A 310 -23.39 23.62 -12.16
N ALA A 311 -23.75 23.42 -13.43
CA ALA A 311 -23.29 24.28 -14.53
C ALA A 311 -23.74 25.76 -14.33
N LYS A 312 -24.86 25.99 -13.64
CA LYS A 312 -25.36 27.32 -13.30
C LYS A 312 -24.50 27.99 -12.24
N ASP A 313 -24.12 27.23 -11.19
CA ASP A 313 -23.27 27.73 -10.12
C ASP A 313 -21.88 28.08 -10.67
N ARG A 314 -21.32 27.24 -11.53
CA ARG A 314 -20.01 27.44 -12.15
C ARG A 314 -19.94 28.75 -12.94
N LYS A 315 -21.01 29.13 -13.66
CA LYS A 315 -21.06 30.40 -14.38
C LYS A 315 -21.13 31.64 -13.48
N SER A 316 -21.47 31.44 -12.20
CA SER A 316 -21.54 32.53 -11.21
C SER A 316 -20.25 32.69 -10.41
N VAL A 317 -19.35 31.70 -10.49
CA VAL A 317 -18.10 31.61 -9.73
C VAL A 317 -16.85 31.94 -10.59
N VAL A 318 -17.01 32.06 -11.92
CA VAL A 318 -15.92 32.38 -12.86
C VAL A 318 -15.96 33.85 -13.27
#